data_ec7672dc3aef71534291a08e54bf7fa3
#
_entry.id   ec7672dc3aef71534291a08e54bf7fa3
#
_cell.length_a   1.000
_cell.length_b   1.000
_cell.length_c   1.000
_cell.angle_alpha   90.00
_cell.angle_beta   90.00
_cell.angle_gamma   90.00
#
_symmetry.space_group_name_H-M   'P 1'
#
loop_
_entity.id
_entity.type
_entity.pdbx_description
1 polymer ?
#
loop_
_entity_poly.entity_id
_entity_poly.type
_entity_poly.pdbx_seq_one_letter_code
_entity_poly.pdbx_strand_id
1 'polypeptide(L)'
;DFVSIGTNDLTQYTMAADRLLGDLAHLNNPWQPAVLKMIKLTVKGAKRASVNAGEKKYVSVCGEAAADPALAVVLVGLGVDTLSMNAGAIPAVAAVLKSVTLEQARHIANKALEQISSAEAKAAARAELPILDELGL
;
A
#
# COMPACT_ATOMS: atom_id res chain seq x y z
N ASP A 1 -11.75 -17.18 6.44
CA ASP A 1 -10.75 -17.11 5.38
C ASP A 1 -10.14 -15.71 5.31
N PHE A 2 -9.34 -15.39 4.33
CA PHE A 2 -8.60 -14.13 4.20
C PHE A 2 -8.62 -13.61 2.76
N VAL A 3 -8.17 -12.37 2.56
CA VAL A 3 -7.99 -11.75 1.25
C VAL A 3 -6.50 -11.50 1.04
N SER A 4 -5.97 -11.90 -0.12
CA SER A 4 -4.61 -11.57 -0.56
C SER A 4 -4.67 -10.68 -1.80
N ILE A 5 -4.00 -9.54 -1.74
CA ILE A 5 -3.95 -8.55 -2.81
C ILE A 5 -2.59 -8.65 -3.50
N GLY A 6 -2.60 -9.12 -4.75
CA GLY A 6 -1.45 -9.04 -5.67
C GLY A 6 -1.44 -7.67 -6.34
N THR A 7 -0.57 -6.77 -5.87
CA THR A 7 -0.59 -5.36 -6.32
C THR A 7 -0.24 -5.18 -7.78
N ASN A 8 0.57 -6.05 -8.37
CA ASN A 8 0.91 -5.97 -9.79
C ASN A 8 -0.32 -6.18 -10.67
N ASP A 9 -1.10 -7.23 -10.39
CA ASP A 9 -2.31 -7.53 -11.14
C ASP A 9 -3.41 -6.51 -10.84
N LEU A 10 -3.57 -6.14 -9.56
CA LEU A 10 -4.53 -5.09 -9.19
C LEU A 10 -4.24 -3.77 -9.92
N THR A 11 -2.96 -3.38 -10.03
CA THR A 11 -2.57 -2.16 -10.74
C THR A 11 -2.88 -2.27 -12.22
N GLN A 12 -2.49 -3.37 -12.86
CA GLN A 12 -2.75 -3.61 -14.28
C GLN A 12 -4.25 -3.50 -14.61
N TYR A 13 -5.09 -4.16 -13.84
CA TYR A 13 -6.54 -4.15 -14.09
C TYR A 13 -7.19 -2.81 -13.71
N THR A 14 -6.77 -2.18 -12.63
CA THR A 14 -7.32 -0.88 -12.21
C THR A 14 -6.99 0.22 -13.21
N MET A 15 -5.77 0.21 -13.76
CA MET A 15 -5.30 1.20 -14.71
C MET A 15 -5.58 0.84 -16.16
N ALA A 16 -6.13 -0.36 -16.42
CA ALA A 16 -6.32 -0.93 -17.76
C ALA A 16 -5.03 -0.89 -18.61
N ALA A 17 -3.88 -1.13 -17.99
CA ALA A 17 -2.56 -0.98 -18.59
C ALA A 17 -1.80 -2.30 -18.51
N ASP A 18 -1.51 -2.91 -19.66
CA ASP A 18 -0.69 -4.11 -19.72
C ASP A 18 0.75 -3.76 -19.27
N ARG A 19 1.24 -4.47 -18.25
CA ARG A 19 2.59 -4.29 -17.70
C ARG A 19 3.72 -4.69 -18.68
N LEU A 20 3.39 -5.45 -19.71
CA LEU A 20 4.34 -5.84 -20.76
C LEU A 20 4.48 -4.81 -21.86
N LEU A 21 3.58 -3.80 -21.94
CA LEU A 21 3.65 -2.71 -22.87
C LEU A 21 4.47 -1.56 -22.29
N GLY A 22 5.69 -1.36 -22.81
CA GLY A 22 6.62 -0.33 -22.35
C GLY A 22 6.03 1.07 -22.30
N ASP A 23 5.23 1.45 -23.30
CA ASP A 23 4.57 2.77 -23.37
C ASP A 23 3.59 3.02 -22.22
N LEU A 24 3.02 1.96 -21.63
CA LEU A 24 2.10 2.03 -20.51
C LEU A 24 2.75 1.74 -19.14
N ALA A 25 4.05 1.48 -19.11
CA ALA A 25 4.77 1.13 -17.87
C ALA A 25 4.60 2.17 -16.75
N HIS A 26 4.48 3.45 -17.11
CA HIS A 26 4.28 4.55 -16.16
C HIS A 26 2.93 4.46 -15.42
N LEU A 27 1.93 3.78 -15.99
CA LEU A 27 0.64 3.54 -15.35
C LEU A 27 0.68 2.35 -14.38
N ASN A 28 1.61 1.41 -14.58
CA ASN A 28 1.77 0.22 -13.74
C ASN A 28 2.57 0.53 -12.47
N ASN A 29 2.07 1.49 -11.69
CA ASN A 29 2.68 1.94 -10.45
C ASN A 29 1.69 1.75 -9.29
N PRO A 30 2.02 0.97 -8.24
CA PRO A 30 1.12 0.72 -7.11
C PRO A 30 0.80 1.97 -6.28
N TRP A 31 1.54 3.06 -6.46
CA TRP A 31 1.25 4.36 -5.87
C TRP A 31 0.09 5.10 -6.55
N GLN A 32 -0.47 4.59 -7.64
CA GLN A 32 -1.64 5.21 -8.26
C GLN A 32 -2.79 5.37 -7.24
N PRO A 33 -3.33 6.58 -7.06
CA PRO A 33 -4.43 6.79 -6.10
C PRO A 33 -5.65 5.90 -6.37
N ALA A 34 -5.89 5.54 -7.63
CA ALA A 34 -6.94 4.59 -8.00
C ALA A 34 -6.68 3.20 -7.40
N VAL A 35 -5.42 2.72 -7.43
CA VAL A 35 -5.02 1.44 -6.84
C VAL A 35 -5.15 1.48 -5.33
N LEU A 36 -4.68 2.55 -4.68
CA LEU A 36 -4.83 2.75 -3.23
C LEU A 36 -6.31 2.76 -2.80
N LYS A 37 -7.19 3.37 -3.60
CA LYS A 37 -8.65 3.37 -3.37
C LYS A 37 -9.23 1.95 -3.47
N MET A 38 -8.78 1.15 -4.43
CA MET A 38 -9.21 -0.26 -4.56
C MET A 38 -8.76 -1.10 -3.35
N ILE A 39 -7.53 -0.89 -2.87
CA ILE A 39 -7.05 -1.55 -1.63
C ILE A 39 -7.93 -1.14 -0.44
N LYS A 40 -8.21 0.16 -0.28
CA LYS A 40 -9.09 0.67 0.79
C LYS A 40 -10.49 0.05 0.74
N LEU A 41 -11.06 -0.08 -0.46
CA LEU A 41 -12.38 -0.72 -0.65
C LEU A 41 -12.36 -2.20 -0.30
N THR A 42 -11.29 -2.92 -0.65
CA THR A 42 -11.09 -4.33 -0.29
C THR A 42 -11.01 -4.50 1.23
N VAL A 43 -10.23 -3.66 1.91
CA VAL A 43 -10.16 -3.66 3.39
C VAL A 43 -11.53 -3.37 4.02
N LYS A 44 -12.26 -2.39 3.48
CA LYS A 44 -13.62 -2.08 3.95
C LYS A 44 -14.57 -3.28 3.78
N GLY A 45 -14.48 -3.95 2.64
CA GLY A 45 -15.26 -5.18 2.36
C GLY A 45 -14.94 -6.30 3.34
N ALA A 46 -13.64 -6.57 3.59
CA ALA A 46 -13.20 -7.58 4.53
C ALA A 46 -13.66 -7.28 5.96
N LYS A 47 -13.63 -6.01 6.40
CA LYS A 47 -14.14 -5.59 7.70
C LYS A 47 -15.64 -5.84 7.84
N ARG A 48 -16.43 -5.55 6.80
CA ARG A 48 -17.88 -5.85 6.80
C ARG A 48 -18.13 -7.37 6.87
N ALA A 49 -17.36 -8.15 6.09
CA ALA A 49 -17.46 -9.61 6.12
C ALA A 49 -17.06 -10.17 7.51
N SER A 50 -16.08 -9.56 8.17
CA SER A 50 -15.67 -9.93 9.54
C SER A 50 -16.83 -9.76 10.55
N VAL A 51 -17.53 -8.62 10.48
CA VAL A 51 -18.69 -8.35 11.36
C VAL A 51 -19.79 -9.38 11.10
N ASN A 52 -20.12 -9.64 9.83
CA ASN A 52 -21.18 -10.56 9.47
C ASN A 52 -20.87 -12.02 9.85
N ALA A 53 -19.60 -12.40 9.81
CA ALA A 53 -19.16 -13.76 10.12
C ALA A 53 -18.84 -13.97 11.63
N GLY A 54 -18.77 -12.89 12.43
CA GLY A 54 -18.34 -12.96 13.82
C GLY A 54 -16.85 -13.32 14.00
N GLU A 55 -16.05 -13.27 12.94
CA GLU A 55 -14.62 -13.57 12.97
C GLU A 55 -13.84 -12.61 12.05
N LYS A 56 -12.59 -12.30 12.43
CA LYS A 56 -11.74 -11.40 11.64
C LYS A 56 -11.34 -12.04 10.32
N LYS A 57 -11.61 -11.31 9.21
CA LYS A 57 -11.11 -11.62 7.87
C LYS A 57 -9.89 -10.74 7.60
N TYR A 58 -8.72 -11.38 7.54
CA TYR A 58 -7.45 -10.70 7.34
C TYR A 58 -7.26 -10.25 5.89
N VAL A 59 -6.60 -9.11 5.71
CA VAL A 59 -6.20 -8.60 4.40
C VAL A 59 -4.68 -8.55 4.34
N SER A 60 -4.11 -9.26 3.37
CA SER A 60 -2.68 -9.24 3.07
C SER A 60 -2.40 -8.55 1.74
N VAL A 61 -1.22 -7.95 1.62
CA VAL A 61 -0.66 -7.43 0.37
C VAL A 61 0.66 -8.11 0.12
N CYS A 62 0.88 -8.55 -1.11
CA CYS A 62 2.13 -9.17 -1.53
C CYS A 62 2.75 -8.41 -2.72
N GLY A 63 4.04 -8.69 -2.95
CA GLY A 63 4.79 -8.15 -4.06
C GLY A 63 5.60 -6.89 -3.74
N GLU A 64 6.00 -6.17 -4.77
CA GLU A 64 6.89 -5.00 -4.68
C GLU A 64 6.31 -3.86 -3.85
N ALA A 65 4.99 -3.67 -3.88
CA ALA A 65 4.31 -2.67 -3.07
C ALA A 65 4.50 -2.90 -1.57
N ALA A 66 4.48 -4.16 -1.13
CA ALA A 66 4.71 -4.51 0.27
C ALA A 66 6.17 -4.29 0.70
N ALA A 67 7.11 -4.31 -0.26
CA ALA A 67 8.54 -4.14 -0.04
C ALA A 67 9.02 -2.68 -0.09
N ASP A 68 8.19 -1.73 -0.55
CA ASP A 68 8.48 -0.30 -0.50
C ASP A 68 8.19 0.23 0.92
N PRO A 69 9.21 0.72 1.68
CA PRO A 69 9.02 1.13 3.07
C PRO A 69 8.00 2.26 3.26
N ALA A 70 7.94 3.22 2.34
CA ALA A 70 6.97 4.32 2.41
C ALA A 70 5.55 3.82 2.08
N LEU A 71 5.42 2.98 1.04
CA LEU A 71 4.12 2.41 0.67
C LEU A 71 3.60 1.44 1.74
N ALA A 72 4.48 0.71 2.42
CA ALA A 72 4.13 -0.14 3.55
C ALA A 72 3.39 0.64 4.65
N VAL A 73 3.83 1.86 4.98
CA VAL A 73 3.14 2.74 5.93
C VAL A 73 1.73 3.10 5.43
N VAL A 74 1.61 3.45 4.14
CA VAL A 74 0.31 3.75 3.52
C VAL A 74 -0.61 2.53 3.58
N LEU A 75 -0.13 1.34 3.23
CA LEU A 75 -0.90 0.09 3.26
C LEU A 75 -1.41 -0.23 4.67
N VAL A 76 -0.56 -0.11 5.68
CA VAL A 76 -0.95 -0.26 7.10
C VAL A 76 -2.00 0.80 7.48
N GLY A 77 -1.80 2.05 7.07
CA GLY A 77 -2.76 3.14 7.28
C GLY A 77 -4.13 2.89 6.63
N LEU A 78 -4.16 2.22 5.48
CA LEU A 78 -5.39 1.78 4.82
C LEU A 78 -6.09 0.63 5.55
N GLY A 79 -5.37 -0.05 6.46
CA GLY A 79 -5.88 -1.12 7.29
C GLY A 79 -5.54 -2.53 6.77
N VAL A 80 -4.50 -2.67 5.98
CA VAL A 80 -3.90 -3.96 5.62
C VAL A 80 -3.28 -4.59 6.88
N ASP A 81 -3.49 -5.87 7.08
CA ASP A 81 -3.05 -6.60 8.28
C ASP A 81 -1.67 -7.24 8.11
N THR A 82 -1.33 -7.64 6.89
CA THR A 82 -0.10 -8.41 6.61
C THR A 82 0.56 -7.93 5.33
N LEU A 83 1.88 -7.77 5.38
CA LEU A 83 2.72 -7.45 4.24
C LEU A 83 3.64 -8.64 3.94
N SER A 84 3.60 -9.15 2.71
CA SER A 84 4.43 -10.27 2.27
C SER A 84 5.44 -9.78 1.24
N MET A 85 6.72 -9.97 1.53
CA MET A 85 7.83 -9.45 0.73
C MET A 85 9.03 -10.39 0.76
N ASN A 86 10.04 -10.12 -0.06
CA ASN A 86 11.31 -10.83 0.06
C ASN A 86 12.00 -10.50 1.39
N ALA A 87 12.79 -11.43 1.91
CA ALA A 87 13.45 -11.31 3.21
C ALA A 87 14.37 -10.08 3.31
N GLY A 88 15.00 -9.68 2.21
CA GLY A 88 15.91 -8.53 2.17
C GLY A 88 15.23 -7.18 2.40
N ALA A 89 13.94 -7.07 2.09
CA ALA A 89 13.18 -5.83 2.30
C ALA A 89 12.66 -5.68 3.75
N ILE A 90 12.55 -6.77 4.49
CA ILE A 90 11.95 -6.76 5.84
C ILE A 90 12.61 -5.77 6.80
N PRO A 91 13.96 -5.68 6.90
CA PRO A 91 14.59 -4.75 7.84
C PRO A 91 14.22 -3.28 7.59
N ALA A 92 14.26 -2.84 6.33
CA ALA A 92 13.93 -1.46 5.94
C ALA A 92 12.46 -1.14 6.22
N VAL A 93 11.54 -2.02 5.78
CA VAL A 93 10.11 -1.86 6.05
C VAL A 93 9.82 -1.84 7.55
N ALA A 94 10.41 -2.76 8.31
CA ALA A 94 10.20 -2.81 9.76
C ALA A 94 10.75 -1.56 10.47
N ALA A 95 11.89 -1.03 10.06
CA ALA A 95 12.46 0.18 10.62
C ALA A 95 11.52 1.38 10.44
N VAL A 96 11.00 1.57 9.22
CA VAL A 96 10.09 2.69 8.92
C VAL A 96 8.74 2.51 9.61
N LEU A 97 8.17 1.30 9.63
CA LEU A 97 6.91 1.04 10.35
C LEU A 97 7.02 1.28 11.86
N LYS A 98 8.18 0.99 12.47
CA LYS A 98 8.42 1.25 13.90
C LYS A 98 8.54 2.74 14.24
N SER A 99 8.81 3.60 13.28
CA SER A 99 8.96 5.05 13.49
C SER A 99 7.63 5.81 13.51
N VAL A 100 6.52 5.16 13.17
CA VAL A 100 5.21 5.78 13.08
C VAL A 100 4.15 5.07 13.95
N THR A 101 3.20 5.84 14.44
CA THR A 101 1.99 5.28 15.05
C THR A 101 0.97 4.92 13.98
N LEU A 102 -0.02 4.08 14.34
CA LEU A 102 -1.11 3.74 13.43
C LEU A 102 -1.93 4.99 13.01
N GLU A 103 -2.05 5.98 13.90
CA GLU A 103 -2.74 7.24 13.60
C GLU A 103 -1.97 8.04 12.54
N GLN A 104 -0.65 8.16 12.69
CA GLN A 104 0.21 8.78 11.68
C GLN A 104 0.15 8.03 10.34
N ALA A 105 0.19 6.70 10.35
CA ALA A 105 0.06 5.89 9.14
C ALA A 105 -1.29 6.15 8.43
N ARG A 106 -2.39 6.27 9.16
CA ARG A 106 -3.71 6.63 8.61
C ARG A 106 -3.73 8.03 8.01
N HIS A 107 -3.11 9.00 8.67
CA HIS A 107 -2.96 10.36 8.15
C HIS A 107 -2.20 10.37 6.82
N ILE A 108 -1.05 9.70 6.79
CA ILE A 108 -0.21 9.56 5.58
C ILE A 108 -0.98 8.88 4.44
N ALA A 109 -1.71 7.80 4.76
CA ALA A 109 -2.52 7.11 3.77
C ALA A 109 -3.62 7.99 3.18
N ASN A 110 -4.27 8.83 3.99
CA ASN A 110 -5.26 9.77 3.48
C ASN A 110 -4.63 10.84 2.58
N LYS A 111 -3.47 11.40 2.96
CA LYS A 111 -2.73 12.34 2.09
C LYS A 111 -2.39 11.73 0.73
N ALA A 112 -1.93 10.47 0.70
CA ALA A 112 -1.65 9.78 -0.56
C ALA A 112 -2.91 9.56 -1.42
N LEU A 113 -4.05 9.26 -0.79
CA LEU A 113 -5.33 9.06 -1.48
C LEU A 113 -5.92 10.33 -2.12
N GLU A 114 -5.57 11.52 -1.59
CA GLU A 114 -6.05 12.81 -2.07
C GLU A 114 -5.32 13.30 -3.33
N GLN A 115 -4.20 12.66 -3.66
CA GLN A 115 -3.39 13.05 -4.82
C GLN A 115 -4.01 12.58 -6.14
N ILE A 116 -3.54 13.15 -7.26
CA ILE A 116 -4.05 12.86 -8.59
C ILE A 116 -3.12 11.95 -9.41
N SER A 117 -1.88 11.78 -8.99
CA SER A 117 -0.89 10.94 -9.65
C SER A 117 -0.10 10.08 -8.67
N SER A 118 0.53 9.01 -9.18
CA SER A 118 1.41 8.14 -8.40
C SER A 118 2.62 8.87 -7.84
N ALA A 119 3.18 9.80 -8.61
CA ALA A 119 4.34 10.60 -8.19
C ALA A 119 3.98 11.52 -7.03
N GLU A 120 2.85 12.20 -7.10
CA GLU A 120 2.37 13.06 -6.03
C GLU A 120 1.98 12.27 -4.79
N ALA A 121 1.32 11.12 -4.94
CA ALA A 121 0.97 10.24 -3.83
C ALA A 121 2.23 9.76 -3.08
N LYS A 122 3.25 9.34 -3.82
CA LYS A 122 4.55 8.95 -3.25
C LYS A 122 5.23 10.12 -2.55
N ALA A 123 5.29 11.28 -3.19
CA ALA A 123 5.92 12.48 -2.62
C ALA A 123 5.21 12.93 -1.33
N ALA A 124 3.88 12.97 -1.33
CA ALA A 124 3.08 13.35 -0.17
C ALA A 124 3.28 12.40 1.03
N ALA A 125 3.38 11.09 0.78
CA ALA A 125 3.67 10.12 1.82
C ALA A 125 5.11 10.26 2.36
N ARG A 126 6.11 10.38 1.48
CA ARG A 126 7.52 10.51 1.87
C ARG A 126 7.79 11.77 2.67
N ALA A 127 7.12 12.88 2.36
CA ALA A 127 7.27 14.16 3.10
C ALA A 127 6.91 14.03 4.60
N GLU A 128 6.09 13.05 4.96
CA GLU A 128 5.71 12.76 6.35
C GLU A 128 6.63 11.74 7.04
N LEU A 129 7.65 11.22 6.34
CA LEU A 129 8.51 10.13 6.79
C LEU A 129 10.00 10.53 6.75
N PRO A 130 10.45 11.47 7.59
CA PRO A 130 11.86 11.92 7.60
C PRO A 130 12.85 10.77 7.85
N ILE A 131 12.42 9.73 8.52
CA ILE A 131 13.22 8.50 8.75
C ILE A 131 13.75 7.87 7.46
N LEU A 132 13.06 8.06 6.33
CA LEU A 132 13.52 7.53 5.04
C LEU A 132 14.87 8.14 4.62
N ASP A 133 15.02 9.45 4.79
CA ASP A 133 16.27 10.15 4.47
C ASP A 133 17.38 9.76 5.46
N GLU A 134 17.05 9.61 6.75
CA GLU A 134 17.99 9.16 7.79
C GLU A 134 18.53 7.74 7.53
N LEU A 135 17.71 6.87 6.93
CA LEU A 135 18.09 5.49 6.58
C LEU A 135 18.65 5.36 5.16
N GLY A 136 18.66 6.43 4.37
CA GLY A 136 19.11 6.41 2.98
C GLY A 136 18.19 5.61 2.05
N LEU A 137 16.87 5.65 2.27
CA LEU A 137 15.81 4.89 1.56
C LEU A 137 15.04 5.74 0.56
#